data_3e3416f2cb39ed72ceaf6af1334df964
#
_entry.id   3e3416f2cb39ed72ceaf6af1334df964
#
_cell.length_a   1.000
_cell.length_b   1.000
_cell.length_c   1.000
_cell.angle_alpha   90.00
_cell.angle_beta   90.00
_cell.angle_gamma   90.00
#
_symmetry.space_group_name_H-M   'P 1'
#
loop_
_entity.id
_entity.type
_entity.pdbx_description
1 polymer ?
#
loop_
_entity_poly.entity_id
_entity_poly.type
_entity_poly.pdbx_seq_one_letter_code
_entity_poly.pdbx_strand_id
1 'polypeptide(L)'
;MKQIIKVKVLTDGCAPQIIGKGEWIDLRAAADVHIDSPYASTKSKKGGETTRKVKFTHQYVPLGIAMQLPAGMEALVAPRSSSIKNFNFIQPNSPAVIDNSYNGNKDEWKGSILCVGDVNIKKGDRICQFRILPSQKATVWQKLKWLFSSGVEIRIVDSLGNENRGGLGSTGVQ
;
A
#
# COMPACT_ATOMS: atom_id res chain seq x y z
N MET A 1 -3.20 -0.84 -26.78
CA MET A 1 -3.30 -2.09 -25.98
C MET A 1 -3.17 -1.70 -24.51
N LYS A 2 -4.05 -2.22 -23.61
CA LYS A 2 -3.98 -1.90 -22.17
C LYS A 2 -2.99 -2.80 -21.44
N GLN A 3 -2.45 -2.31 -20.34
CA GLN A 3 -1.66 -3.09 -19.38
C GLN A 3 -2.64 -3.81 -18.44
N ILE A 4 -2.57 -5.14 -18.36
CA ILE A 4 -3.51 -5.94 -17.57
C ILE A 4 -2.92 -6.22 -16.20
N ILE A 5 -3.62 -5.80 -15.14
CA ILE A 5 -3.34 -6.18 -13.75
C ILE A 5 -4.36 -7.26 -13.37
N LYS A 6 -3.87 -8.45 -13.02
CA LYS A 6 -4.74 -9.48 -12.44
C LYS A 6 -4.85 -9.27 -10.95
N VAL A 7 -6.06 -9.31 -10.43
CA VAL A 7 -6.36 -9.07 -9.01
C VAL A 7 -7.14 -10.24 -8.44
N LYS A 8 -6.60 -10.84 -7.39
CA LYS A 8 -7.33 -11.75 -6.52
C LYS A 8 -7.86 -10.93 -5.34
N VAL A 9 -9.17 -10.89 -5.18
CA VAL A 9 -9.83 -10.26 -4.04
C VAL A 9 -9.83 -11.24 -2.88
N LEU A 10 -9.23 -10.82 -1.75
CA LEU A 10 -9.15 -11.61 -0.52
C LEU A 10 -10.22 -11.20 0.48
N THR A 11 -10.71 -9.97 0.38
CA THR A 11 -11.76 -9.42 1.23
C THR A 11 -12.80 -8.69 0.38
N ASP A 12 -14.06 -9.05 0.53
CA ASP A 12 -15.16 -8.45 -0.21
C ASP A 12 -15.21 -6.94 -0.04
N GLY A 13 -15.45 -6.24 -1.14
CA GLY A 13 -15.49 -4.77 -1.20
C GLY A 13 -14.12 -4.10 -1.38
N CYS A 14 -13.00 -4.87 -1.41
CA CYS A 14 -11.65 -4.32 -1.57
C CYS A 14 -11.14 -4.32 -3.02
N ALA A 15 -11.91 -4.79 -4.00
CA ALA A 15 -11.51 -4.75 -5.40
C ALA A 15 -11.14 -3.33 -5.83
N PRO A 16 -9.93 -3.11 -6.41
CA PRO A 16 -9.54 -1.80 -6.91
C PRO A 16 -10.43 -1.40 -8.09
N GLN A 17 -10.72 -0.11 -8.21
CA GLN A 17 -11.54 0.44 -9.27
C GLN A 17 -10.82 1.58 -9.96
N ILE A 18 -10.80 1.58 -11.29
CA ILE A 18 -10.32 2.70 -12.10
C ILE A 18 -11.42 3.75 -12.13
N ILE A 19 -11.16 4.90 -11.57
CA ILE A 19 -12.10 6.02 -11.51
C ILE A 19 -11.73 7.00 -12.62
N GLY A 20 -12.72 7.45 -13.42
CA GLY A 20 -12.48 8.37 -14.55
C GLY A 20 -11.97 9.77 -14.15
N LYS A 21 -11.96 10.09 -12.85
CA LYS A 21 -11.36 11.31 -12.29
C LYS A 21 -10.12 10.93 -11.47
N GLY A 22 -8.95 11.16 -12.01
CA GLY A 22 -7.66 10.84 -11.39
C GLY A 22 -6.95 9.69 -12.10
N GLU A 23 -5.63 9.63 -11.93
CA GLU A 23 -4.75 8.68 -12.62
C GLU A 23 -4.29 7.52 -11.73
N TRP A 24 -4.42 7.69 -10.42
CA TRP A 24 -4.05 6.69 -9.43
C TRP A 24 -5.27 5.85 -9.05
N ILE A 25 -5.03 4.57 -8.76
CA ILE A 25 -6.05 3.60 -8.42
C ILE A 25 -6.15 3.48 -6.91
N ASP A 26 -7.32 3.76 -6.34
CA ASP A 26 -7.56 3.72 -4.90
C ASP A 26 -7.51 2.29 -4.36
N LEU A 27 -6.92 2.14 -3.17
CA LEU A 27 -6.87 0.91 -2.37
C LEU A 27 -7.61 1.11 -1.06
N ARG A 28 -8.33 0.06 -0.65
CA ARG A 28 -9.24 0.10 0.49
C ARG A 28 -8.71 -0.72 1.66
N ALA A 29 -9.01 -0.27 2.88
CA ALA A 29 -8.78 -1.07 4.08
C ALA A 29 -9.67 -2.31 4.09
N ALA A 30 -9.11 -3.47 4.39
CA ALA A 30 -9.82 -4.74 4.46
C ALA A 30 -10.47 -5.00 5.84
N ALA A 31 -10.11 -4.20 6.84
CA ALA A 31 -10.61 -4.32 8.21
C ALA A 31 -10.76 -2.94 8.87
N ASP A 32 -11.55 -2.90 9.93
CA ASP A 32 -11.58 -1.75 10.83
C ASP A 32 -10.24 -1.64 11.57
N VAL A 33 -9.72 -0.42 11.70
CA VAL A 33 -8.48 -0.13 12.40
C VAL A 33 -8.70 1.07 13.33
N HIS A 34 -8.34 0.88 14.60
CA HIS A 34 -8.29 1.94 15.58
C HIS A 34 -6.89 2.00 16.19
N ILE A 35 -6.29 3.16 16.21
CA ILE A 35 -4.98 3.40 16.84
C ILE A 35 -5.09 4.71 17.60
N ASP A 36 -4.78 4.66 18.91
CA ASP A 36 -4.71 5.86 19.74
C ASP A 36 -3.61 6.80 19.27
N SER A 37 -3.83 8.08 19.49
CA SER A 37 -2.84 9.12 19.17
C SER A 37 -1.48 8.88 19.84
N PRO A 38 -0.40 9.42 19.27
CA PRO A 38 0.93 9.29 19.83
C PRO A 38 0.95 9.79 21.28
N TYR A 39 1.45 8.95 22.17
CA TYR A 39 1.54 9.28 23.58
C TYR A 39 2.83 10.05 23.87
N ALA A 40 2.71 11.20 24.53
CA ALA A 40 3.85 11.95 25.02
C ALA A 40 3.87 11.93 26.56
N SER A 41 4.91 11.34 27.16
CA SER A 41 5.13 11.43 28.61
C SER A 41 6.27 12.40 28.92
N THR A 42 6.05 13.24 29.94
CA THR A 42 7.06 14.15 30.46
C THR A 42 7.44 13.69 31.86
N LYS A 43 8.71 13.38 32.10
CA LYS A 43 9.26 13.11 33.43
C LYS A 43 10.11 14.30 33.84
N SER A 44 9.72 14.98 34.90
CA SER A 44 10.57 15.98 35.56
C SER A 44 11.44 15.28 36.62
N LYS A 45 12.75 15.48 36.53
CA LYS A 45 13.67 15.03 37.58
C LYS A 45 13.88 16.16 38.61
N LYS A 46 14.10 15.81 39.89
CA LYS A 46 14.62 16.74 40.90
C LYS A 46 15.92 17.35 40.37
N GLY A 47 15.92 18.63 40.03
CA GLY A 47 17.08 19.30 39.40
C GLY A 47 16.76 20.02 38.09
N GLY A 48 15.49 20.03 37.63
CA GLY A 48 15.07 20.84 36.48
C GLY A 48 15.20 20.18 35.09
N GLU A 49 15.76 18.99 34.98
CA GLU A 49 15.78 18.27 33.72
C GLU A 49 14.41 17.66 33.37
N THR A 50 13.91 18.01 32.23
CA THR A 50 12.65 17.48 31.68
C THR A 50 12.93 16.56 30.50
N THR A 51 12.59 15.28 30.64
CA THR A 51 12.70 14.30 29.53
C THR A 51 11.32 14.10 28.90
N ARG A 52 11.19 14.36 27.61
CA ARG A 52 10.00 14.03 26.82
C ARG A 52 10.22 12.72 26.09
N LYS A 53 9.30 11.76 26.24
CA LYS A 53 9.24 10.56 25.43
C LYS A 53 7.96 10.60 24.61
N VAL A 54 8.10 10.51 23.29
CA VAL A 54 6.97 10.36 22.36
C VAL A 54 7.01 8.96 21.80
N LYS A 55 5.90 8.23 21.90
CA LYS A 55 5.75 6.90 21.32
C LYS A 55 4.79 7.01 20.15
N PHE A 56 5.31 6.76 18.95
CA PHE A 56 4.50 6.61 17.74
C PHE A 56 4.11 5.13 17.56
N THR A 57 2.90 4.89 17.07
CA THR A 57 2.45 3.55 16.70
C THR A 57 2.46 3.41 15.19
N HIS A 58 3.15 2.37 14.72
CA HIS A 58 3.16 1.96 13.34
C HIS A 58 2.39 0.66 13.17
N GLN A 59 1.58 0.56 12.11
CA GLN A 59 0.80 -0.63 11.81
C GLN A 59 0.73 -0.87 10.29
N TYR A 60 0.68 -2.14 9.90
CA TYR A 60 0.32 -2.54 8.54
C TYR A 60 -1.17 -2.85 8.47
N VAL A 61 -1.89 -2.12 7.62
CA VAL A 61 -3.33 -2.31 7.38
C VAL A 61 -3.49 -3.21 6.17
N PRO A 62 -4.19 -4.35 6.27
CA PRO A 62 -4.46 -5.22 5.14
C PRO A 62 -5.34 -4.48 4.11
N LEU A 63 -5.05 -4.69 2.82
CA LEU A 63 -5.79 -4.08 1.72
C LEU A 63 -6.73 -5.08 1.02
N GLY A 64 -6.77 -6.32 1.49
CA GLY A 64 -7.71 -7.35 1.05
C GLY A 64 -7.55 -7.80 -0.40
N ILE A 65 -6.38 -7.63 -0.98
CA ILE A 65 -6.07 -7.97 -2.36
C ILE A 65 -4.67 -8.53 -2.50
N ALA A 66 -4.49 -9.45 -3.45
CA ALA A 66 -3.21 -9.84 -4.02
C ALA A 66 -3.23 -9.55 -5.51
N MET A 67 -2.11 -9.11 -6.10
CA MET A 67 -2.08 -8.71 -7.50
C MET A 67 -0.89 -9.28 -8.26
N GLN A 68 -1.12 -9.61 -9.53
CA GLN A 68 -0.07 -9.87 -10.52
C GLN A 68 0.00 -8.68 -11.48
N LEU A 69 1.10 -7.97 -11.42
CA LEU A 69 1.40 -6.85 -12.30
C LEU A 69 1.82 -7.36 -13.69
N PRO A 70 1.71 -6.54 -14.75
CA PRO A 70 2.25 -6.89 -16.05
C PRO A 70 3.76 -7.13 -15.98
N ALA A 71 4.29 -8.01 -16.81
CA ALA A 71 5.72 -8.32 -16.83
C ALA A 71 6.58 -7.07 -17.04
N GLY A 72 7.61 -6.92 -16.20
CA GLY A 72 8.51 -5.76 -16.21
C GLY A 72 7.94 -4.49 -15.58
N MET A 73 6.78 -4.57 -14.91
CA MET A 73 6.20 -3.44 -14.18
C MET A 73 6.40 -3.62 -12.67
N GLU A 74 6.44 -2.52 -11.97
CA GLU A 74 6.34 -2.43 -10.51
C GLU A 74 5.22 -1.47 -10.12
N ALA A 75 4.73 -1.55 -8.90
CA ALA A 75 3.75 -0.62 -8.39
C ALA A 75 4.37 0.31 -7.34
N LEU A 76 3.98 1.59 -7.41
CA LEU A 76 4.20 2.56 -6.36
C LEU A 76 2.88 2.77 -5.61
N VAL A 77 2.92 2.60 -4.30
CA VAL A 77 1.79 2.85 -3.41
C VAL A 77 2.09 4.10 -2.58
N ALA A 78 1.18 5.04 -2.59
CA ALA A 78 1.27 6.30 -1.87
C ALA A 78 -0.01 6.58 -1.06
N PRO A 79 0.05 7.41 0.00
CA PRO A 79 -1.14 7.86 0.68
C PRO A 79 -2.00 8.71 -0.26
N ARG A 80 -3.29 8.80 0.01
CA ARG A 80 -4.14 9.78 -0.66
C ARG A 80 -3.89 11.17 -0.09
N SER A 81 -4.13 12.20 -0.88
CA SER A 81 -3.94 13.61 -0.46
C SER A 81 -4.72 13.98 0.81
N SER A 82 -5.83 13.30 1.07
CA SER A 82 -6.69 13.52 2.24
C SER A 82 -6.38 12.59 3.43
N SER A 83 -5.40 11.70 3.34
CA SER A 83 -5.16 10.66 4.38
C SER A 83 -4.84 11.26 5.74
N ILE A 84 -3.98 12.26 5.80
CA ILE A 84 -3.65 12.92 7.07
C ILE A 84 -4.84 13.68 7.66
N LYS A 85 -5.64 14.34 6.81
CA LYS A 85 -6.80 15.12 7.25
C LYS A 85 -7.95 14.22 7.74
N ASN A 86 -8.19 13.09 7.06
CA ASN A 86 -9.35 12.25 7.34
C ASN A 86 -9.08 11.16 8.37
N PHE A 87 -7.82 10.71 8.44
CA PHE A 87 -7.46 9.51 9.23
C PHE A 87 -6.27 9.73 10.18
N ASN A 88 -5.67 10.92 10.25
CA ASN A 88 -4.57 11.25 11.16
C ASN A 88 -3.35 10.31 11.04
N PHE A 89 -3.00 9.85 9.83
CA PHE A 89 -1.80 9.05 9.62
C PHE A 89 -0.94 9.57 8.48
N ILE A 90 0.32 9.20 8.51
CA ILE A 90 1.25 9.29 7.38
C ILE A 90 1.68 7.89 6.97
N GLN A 91 2.08 7.71 5.71
CA GLN A 91 2.69 6.48 5.22
C GLN A 91 4.23 6.63 5.29
N PRO A 92 4.92 5.98 6.26
CA PRO A 92 6.34 6.24 6.52
C PRO A 92 7.27 5.72 5.42
N ASN A 93 6.82 4.74 4.63
CA ASN A 93 7.56 4.17 3.50
C ASN A 93 7.02 4.67 2.14
N SER A 94 6.58 5.93 2.07
CA SER A 94 6.01 6.49 0.83
C SER A 94 7.09 7.04 -0.11
N PRO A 95 7.04 6.66 -1.40
CA PRO A 95 6.18 5.62 -1.96
C PRO A 95 6.66 4.21 -1.59
N ALA A 96 5.72 3.34 -1.24
CA ALA A 96 6.03 1.92 -1.08
C ALA A 96 6.14 1.26 -2.46
N VAL A 97 7.20 0.52 -2.68
CA VAL A 97 7.44 -0.20 -3.94
C VAL A 97 6.99 -1.65 -3.79
N ILE A 98 6.18 -2.10 -4.73
CA ILE A 98 5.77 -3.51 -4.84
C ILE A 98 6.35 -4.10 -6.12
N ASP A 99 7.27 -5.02 -5.93
CA ASP A 99 7.92 -5.73 -7.03
C ASP A 99 6.96 -6.66 -7.76
N ASN A 100 7.24 -6.90 -9.04
CA ASN A 100 6.51 -7.88 -9.85
C ASN A 100 6.54 -9.31 -9.27
N SER A 101 7.56 -9.65 -8.49
CA SER A 101 7.70 -10.98 -7.85
C SER A 101 6.77 -11.18 -6.64
N TYR A 102 6.12 -10.14 -6.13
CA TYR A 102 5.13 -10.22 -5.04
C TYR A 102 3.73 -10.41 -5.65
N ASN A 103 3.46 -11.62 -6.13
CA ASN A 103 2.33 -11.90 -7.00
C ASN A 103 1.64 -13.26 -6.75
N GLY A 104 1.89 -13.89 -5.60
CA GLY A 104 1.23 -15.12 -5.19
C GLY A 104 -0.16 -14.89 -4.60
N ASN A 105 -0.93 -15.98 -4.48
CA ASN A 105 -2.31 -15.91 -3.98
C ASN A 105 -2.45 -15.38 -2.53
N LYS A 106 -1.39 -15.49 -1.73
CA LYS A 106 -1.34 -15.04 -0.33
C LYS A 106 -0.44 -13.80 -0.15
N ASP A 107 0.11 -13.27 -1.22
CA ASP A 107 0.93 -12.05 -1.19
C ASP A 107 0.02 -10.82 -1.09
N GLU A 108 -0.67 -10.71 0.04
CA GLU A 108 -1.59 -9.62 0.32
C GLU A 108 -0.88 -8.28 0.41
N TRP A 109 -1.38 -7.30 -0.33
CA TRP A 109 -0.89 -5.93 -0.22
C TRP A 109 -1.32 -5.29 1.10
N LYS A 110 -0.43 -4.50 1.70
CA LYS A 110 -0.66 -3.83 2.97
C LYS A 110 -0.29 -2.36 2.90
N GLY A 111 -1.11 -1.52 3.51
CA GLY A 111 -0.80 -0.11 3.73
C GLY A 111 0.02 0.05 5.01
N SER A 112 1.18 0.70 4.92
CA SER A 112 2.00 1.05 6.09
C SER A 112 1.53 2.39 6.63
N ILE A 113 1.10 2.44 7.89
CA ILE A 113 0.61 3.67 8.52
C ILE A 113 1.39 3.97 9.81
N LEU A 114 1.74 5.24 10.00
CA LEU A 114 2.27 5.80 11.24
C LEU A 114 1.28 6.84 11.75
N CYS A 115 0.71 6.61 12.93
CA CYS A 115 -0.29 7.51 13.47
C CYS A 115 0.34 8.84 13.95
N VAL A 116 -0.33 9.95 13.64
CA VAL A 116 0.01 11.29 14.11
C VAL A 116 -1.10 11.92 14.97
N GLY A 117 -2.22 11.25 15.09
CA GLY A 117 -3.40 11.53 15.91
C GLY A 117 -4.22 10.27 16.05
N ASP A 118 -5.42 10.33 16.60
CA ASP A 118 -6.32 9.17 16.68
C ASP A 118 -6.70 8.70 15.26
N VAL A 119 -6.36 7.45 14.96
CA VAL A 119 -6.68 6.82 13.67
C VAL A 119 -7.95 6.00 13.83
N ASN A 120 -8.93 6.29 12.98
CA ASN A 120 -10.17 5.53 12.87
C ASN A 120 -10.43 5.25 11.39
N ILE A 121 -10.14 4.04 10.95
CA ILE A 121 -10.35 3.56 9.60
C ILE A 121 -11.42 2.48 9.64
N LYS A 122 -12.40 2.55 8.75
CA LYS A 122 -13.40 1.51 8.56
C LYS A 122 -13.07 0.63 7.37
N LYS A 123 -13.45 -0.64 7.42
CA LYS A 123 -13.40 -1.53 6.27
C LYS A 123 -14.04 -0.85 5.05
N GLY A 124 -13.34 -0.85 3.93
CA GLY A 124 -13.79 -0.19 2.70
C GLY A 124 -13.31 1.24 2.53
N ASP A 125 -12.78 1.89 3.56
CA ASP A 125 -12.20 3.23 3.43
C ASP A 125 -11.01 3.22 2.48
N ARG A 126 -10.94 4.23 1.60
CA ARG A 126 -9.82 4.43 0.67
C ARG A 126 -8.66 5.11 1.40
N ILE A 127 -7.64 4.33 1.78
CA ILE A 127 -6.54 4.81 2.63
C ILE A 127 -5.26 5.13 1.86
N CYS A 128 -5.04 4.47 0.73
CA CYS A 128 -3.90 4.72 -0.14
C CYS A 128 -4.31 4.54 -1.60
N GLN A 129 -3.37 4.76 -2.50
CA GLN A 129 -3.57 4.68 -3.94
C GLN A 129 -2.29 4.16 -4.59
N PHE A 130 -2.40 3.58 -5.79
CA PHE A 130 -1.23 3.10 -6.51
C PHE A 130 -1.26 3.43 -8.00
N ARG A 131 -0.08 3.40 -8.59
CA ARG A 131 0.13 3.38 -10.05
C ARG A 131 1.18 2.35 -10.39
N ILE A 132 1.21 1.89 -11.64
CA ILE A 132 2.28 1.03 -12.14
C ILE A 132 3.21 1.80 -13.06
N LEU A 133 4.46 1.37 -13.14
CA LEU A 133 5.49 1.92 -14.03
C LEU A 133 6.48 0.82 -14.40
N PRO A 134 7.29 1.01 -15.47
CA PRO A 134 8.35 0.08 -15.79
C PRO A 134 9.35 -0.04 -14.65
N SER A 135 9.62 -1.28 -14.23
CA SER A 135 10.64 -1.54 -13.20
C SER A 135 12.05 -1.25 -13.72
N GLN A 136 13.00 -1.13 -12.81
CA GLN A 136 14.40 -0.93 -13.17
C GLN A 136 14.94 -2.04 -14.10
N LYS A 137 14.46 -3.28 -13.91
CA LYS A 137 14.85 -4.46 -14.72
C LYS A 137 14.03 -4.62 -16.00
N ALA A 138 13.09 -3.71 -16.30
CA ALA A 138 12.28 -3.80 -17.50
C ALA A 138 13.12 -3.74 -18.77
N THR A 139 12.89 -4.68 -19.69
CA THR A 139 13.53 -4.69 -20.99
C THR A 139 13.07 -3.50 -21.85
N VAL A 140 13.82 -3.18 -22.90
CA VAL A 140 13.45 -2.13 -23.87
C VAL A 140 12.06 -2.39 -24.45
N TRP A 141 11.74 -3.65 -24.80
CA TRP A 141 10.43 -4.01 -25.34
C TRP A 141 9.28 -3.81 -24.35
N GLN A 142 9.51 -4.10 -23.06
CA GLN A 142 8.53 -3.86 -22.01
C GLN A 142 8.27 -2.36 -21.82
N LYS A 143 9.34 -1.53 -21.87
CA LYS A 143 9.25 -0.06 -21.80
C LYS A 143 8.51 0.51 -23.03
N LEU A 144 8.79 0.01 -24.22
CA LEU A 144 8.08 0.42 -25.45
C LEU A 144 6.61 0.01 -25.37
N LYS A 145 6.30 -1.22 -24.93
CA LYS A 145 4.92 -1.67 -24.73
C LYS A 145 4.16 -0.79 -23.73
N TRP A 146 4.83 -0.33 -22.68
CA TRP A 146 4.28 0.63 -21.73
C TRP A 146 4.01 1.97 -22.39
N LEU A 147 4.98 2.53 -23.11
CA LEU A 147 4.89 3.83 -23.78
C LEU A 147 3.71 3.90 -24.77
N PHE A 148 3.46 2.81 -25.51
CA PHE A 148 2.36 2.69 -26.47
C PHE A 148 1.06 2.12 -25.88
N SER A 149 0.98 1.95 -24.55
CA SER A 149 -0.23 1.46 -23.89
C SER A 149 -1.28 2.57 -23.75
N SER A 150 -2.55 2.20 -23.85
CA SER A 150 -3.69 3.09 -23.69
C SER A 150 -4.24 3.07 -22.23
N GLY A 151 -3.38 2.79 -21.24
CA GLY A 151 -3.74 2.74 -19.83
C GLY A 151 -3.77 1.32 -19.26
N VAL A 152 -4.48 1.17 -18.16
CA VAL A 152 -4.53 -0.05 -17.34
C VAL A 152 -5.91 -0.69 -17.40
N GLU A 153 -5.97 -2.01 -17.32
CA GLU A 153 -7.18 -2.82 -17.17
C GLU A 153 -7.03 -3.69 -15.91
N ILE A 154 -8.02 -3.65 -15.01
CA ILE A 154 -8.09 -4.53 -13.86
C ILE A 154 -8.92 -5.74 -14.22
N ARG A 155 -8.35 -6.94 -14.01
CA ARG A 155 -9.03 -8.21 -14.24
C ARG A 155 -9.09 -9.00 -12.96
N ILE A 156 -10.28 -9.17 -12.42
CA ILE A 156 -10.51 -10.01 -11.25
C ILE A 156 -10.37 -11.47 -11.64
N VAL A 157 -9.65 -12.23 -10.83
CA VAL A 157 -9.39 -13.66 -11.01
C VAL A 157 -9.52 -14.42 -9.69
N ASP A 158 -9.88 -15.71 -9.77
CA ASP A 158 -9.97 -16.57 -8.59
C ASP A 158 -8.58 -16.99 -8.08
N SER A 159 -7.60 -17.08 -8.99
CA SER A 159 -6.23 -17.44 -8.66
C SER A 159 -5.23 -16.72 -9.56
N LEU A 160 -4.11 -16.31 -8.97
CA LEU A 160 -2.96 -15.73 -9.69
C LEU A 160 -2.05 -16.80 -10.29
N GLY A 161 -2.12 -18.05 -9.77
CA GLY A 161 -1.38 -19.19 -10.31
C GLY A 161 0.13 -19.17 -10.00
N ASN A 162 0.60 -18.25 -9.15
CA ASN A 162 2.01 -18.11 -8.81
C ASN A 162 2.28 -18.55 -7.35
N GLU A 163 3.52 -18.92 -7.07
CA GLU A 163 3.99 -19.19 -5.71
C GLU A 163 4.00 -17.90 -4.88
N ASN A 164 3.75 -18.05 -3.57
CA ASN A 164 3.80 -16.91 -2.66
C ASN A 164 5.26 -16.57 -2.36
N ARG A 165 5.63 -15.30 -2.53
CA ARG A 165 6.97 -14.82 -2.19
C ARG A 165 7.16 -14.65 -0.69
N GLY A 166 6.08 -14.37 0.05
CA GLY A 166 6.15 -13.84 1.42
C GLY A 166 6.54 -12.36 1.42
N GLY A 167 6.10 -11.62 2.42
CA GLY A 167 6.30 -10.17 2.51
C GLY A 167 7.09 -9.75 3.74
N LEU A 168 7.38 -8.46 3.87
CA LEU A 168 7.84 -7.74 5.06
C LEU A 168 9.00 -8.45 5.80
N GLY A 169 10.18 -8.49 5.16
CA GLY A 169 11.38 -9.04 5.77
C GLY A 169 11.74 -10.47 5.35
N SER A 170 10.99 -11.09 4.43
CA SER A 170 11.31 -12.43 3.91
C SER A 170 12.66 -12.53 3.20
N THR A 171 13.24 -11.41 2.78
CA THR A 171 14.57 -11.31 2.15
C THR A 171 15.72 -11.08 3.14
N GLY A 172 15.42 -11.02 4.45
CA GLY A 172 16.42 -10.81 5.49
C GLY A 172 16.88 -9.35 5.64
N VAL A 173 17.76 -9.13 6.62
CA VAL A 173 18.34 -7.82 6.96
C VAL A 173 19.84 -7.77 6.64
N GLN A 174 20.37 -8.82 6.03
CA GLN A 174 21.78 -8.93 5.59
C GLN A 174 21.85 -9.13 4.09
#